data_1a3b5e34be3c50b41f286de85a2af446
#
_entry.id   1a3b5e34be3c50b41f286de85a2af446
#
_cell.length_a   1.000
_cell.length_b   1.000
_cell.length_c   1.000
_cell.angle_alpha   90.00
_cell.angle_beta   90.00
_cell.angle_gamma   90.00
#
_symmetry.space_group_name_H-M   'P 1'
#
loop_
_entity.id
_entity.type
_entity.pdbx_description
1 polymer ?
#
loop_
_entity_poly.entity_id
_entity_poly.type
_entity_poly.pdbx_seq_one_letter_code
_entity_poly.pdbx_strand_id
1 'polypeptide(L)'
;MKCIEMGENKFMQKKALLALLLVLTMILSGCSLIVKDEAVDAARVVIRVGDDTYTKAQVQAQIQNQVNYMTALYSRYGLSFDSTNADVMNSLTDNVLNSLVERSVLLAKAKELGLDQLTDEEKTKIEENTASQLDSLRKSAATEFSLDLETQLEEINAKLDEIGYTEEVVRKSVTESLLITKAEDYAVKDVTVTEDEIVADFNSKVEAAKTSYESDLSAYGKAVLNGTTVYYRPAGYRNVKQILIKYSDEDSALVSNIQTALDNVITEQNNAANVMAKLGVANMDELANQVTVTLKPATETPTATVEVESSVSAFEEGLDETVAATAVTIAEAKAKRAFLEQQLADAKAKALANITPEANEVLAALAEGQDWDTLAEAHNDDPGMKAGAANAATGYPVCEGFTQFDAAFVEGAMALQNVGDYSDKIEGSYGYYIIQYTSDVAEGAVDMETVHDTISSALLTSKQKNVRDEVVAQWVKDANATINKDILND
;
A
#
# COMPACT_ATOMS: atom_id res chain seq x y z
N MET A 1 -5.75 -10.29 -24.51
CA MET A 1 -5.31 -10.93 -23.25
C MET A 1 -6.10 -10.42 -22.05
N LYS A 2 -7.41 -10.22 -22.15
CA LYS A 2 -8.26 -9.61 -21.11
C LYS A 2 -9.50 -10.44 -20.74
N CYS A 3 -9.58 -11.70 -21.13
CA CYS A 3 -10.74 -12.59 -20.90
C CYS A 3 -10.47 -13.82 -20.01
N ILE A 4 -9.27 -14.00 -19.46
CA ILE A 4 -8.92 -15.19 -18.66
C ILE A 4 -8.96 -14.91 -17.15
N GLU A 5 -8.75 -13.66 -16.70
CA GLU A 5 -8.70 -13.33 -15.26
C GLU A 5 -10.07 -13.21 -14.54
N MET A 6 -11.17 -13.09 -15.28
CA MET A 6 -12.51 -12.99 -14.65
C MET A 6 -13.16 -14.34 -14.33
N GLY A 7 -12.62 -15.45 -14.85
CA GLY A 7 -13.18 -16.80 -14.62
C GLY A 7 -12.72 -17.47 -13.33
N GLU A 8 -11.49 -17.25 -12.93
CA GLU A 8 -10.91 -17.95 -11.76
C GLU A 8 -11.36 -17.35 -10.42
N ASN A 9 -11.62 -16.04 -10.35
CA ASN A 9 -12.09 -15.40 -9.12
C ASN A 9 -13.53 -15.79 -8.73
N LYS A 10 -14.39 -16.06 -9.72
CA LYS A 10 -15.76 -16.56 -9.46
C LYS A 10 -15.79 -18.02 -9.01
N PHE A 11 -14.79 -18.82 -9.40
CA PHE A 11 -14.74 -20.24 -9.03
C PHE A 11 -14.19 -20.45 -7.62
N MET A 12 -13.28 -19.59 -7.14
CA MET A 12 -12.76 -19.66 -5.78
C MET A 12 -13.74 -19.12 -4.72
N GLN A 13 -14.50 -18.08 -5.05
CA GLN A 13 -15.56 -17.58 -4.16
C GLN A 13 -16.68 -18.61 -3.94
N LYS A 14 -17.05 -19.39 -4.97
CA LYS A 14 -18.03 -20.48 -4.84
C LYS A 14 -17.57 -21.63 -3.95
N LYS A 15 -16.26 -21.89 -3.86
CA LYS A 15 -15.73 -22.95 -2.98
C LYS A 15 -15.70 -22.55 -1.51
N ALA A 16 -15.52 -21.27 -1.20
CA ALA A 16 -15.49 -20.79 0.18
C ALA A 16 -16.87 -20.81 0.86
N LEU A 17 -17.94 -20.54 0.12
CA LEU A 17 -19.30 -20.60 0.68
C LEU A 17 -19.91 -21.99 0.60
N LEU A 18 -19.51 -22.84 -0.37
CA LEU A 18 -19.88 -24.25 -0.35
C LEU A 18 -19.34 -24.95 0.92
N ALA A 19 -18.23 -24.48 1.47
CA ALA A 19 -17.71 -24.93 2.77
C ALA A 19 -18.63 -24.51 3.94
N LEU A 20 -19.30 -23.36 3.84
CA LEU A 20 -20.24 -22.89 4.87
C LEU A 20 -21.56 -23.67 4.86
N LEU A 21 -22.00 -24.09 3.67
CA LEU A 21 -23.24 -24.90 3.50
C LEU A 21 -23.02 -26.41 3.76
N LEU A 22 -21.78 -26.91 3.60
CA LEU A 22 -21.46 -28.33 3.81
C LEU A 22 -21.34 -28.73 5.29
N VAL A 23 -21.18 -27.80 6.21
CA VAL A 23 -21.13 -28.07 7.65
C VAL A 23 -22.53 -28.39 8.21
N LEU A 24 -23.62 -28.03 7.52
CA LEU A 24 -24.98 -28.32 7.99
C LEU A 24 -25.58 -29.65 7.49
N THR A 25 -24.91 -30.36 6.55
CA THR A 25 -25.47 -31.56 5.91
C THR A 25 -24.71 -32.87 6.13
N MET A 26 -23.63 -32.89 6.93
CA MET A 26 -22.91 -34.13 7.25
C MET A 26 -23.28 -34.72 8.63
N ILE A 27 -24.54 -34.84 8.90
CA ILE A 27 -24.98 -35.64 10.04
C ILE A 27 -26.02 -36.66 9.53
N LEU A 28 -25.56 -37.71 8.89
CA LEU A 28 -26.31 -38.98 8.77
C LEU A 28 -25.47 -40.05 8.08
N SER A 29 -24.68 -40.80 8.85
CA SER A 29 -24.55 -42.27 8.64
C SER A 29 -23.51 -42.89 9.56
N GLY A 30 -23.95 -43.81 10.39
CA GLY A 30 -23.22 -45.02 10.71
C GLY A 30 -22.87 -45.32 12.15
N CYS A 31 -23.81 -45.93 12.87
CA CYS A 31 -23.68 -46.99 13.89
C CYS A 31 -22.44 -47.08 14.78
N SER A 32 -22.48 -46.82 16.10
CA SER A 32 -22.79 -47.80 17.12
C SER A 32 -22.53 -47.31 18.54
N LEU A 33 -23.45 -47.65 19.43
CA LEU A 33 -23.35 -47.71 20.89
C LEU A 33 -22.74 -46.51 21.66
N ILE A 34 -23.53 -45.72 22.08
CA ILE A 34 -23.68 -44.48 22.78
C ILE A 34 -23.92 -43.39 21.74
N VAL A 35 -25.19 -43.23 21.32
CA VAL A 35 -25.58 -42.10 20.48
C VAL A 35 -25.42 -40.86 21.37
N LYS A 36 -24.35 -40.12 21.19
CA LYS A 36 -24.26 -38.73 21.64
C LYS A 36 -25.46 -38.03 21.02
N ASP A 37 -26.37 -37.56 21.85
CA ASP A 37 -27.42 -36.66 21.37
C ASP A 37 -26.72 -35.37 20.91
N GLU A 38 -26.57 -35.18 19.61
CA GLU A 38 -25.85 -34.04 19.03
C GLU A 38 -26.41 -32.72 19.51
N ALA A 39 -27.72 -32.64 19.72
CA ALA A 39 -28.38 -31.42 20.24
C ALA A 39 -27.95 -31.16 21.69
N VAL A 40 -27.85 -32.20 22.52
CA VAL A 40 -27.37 -32.10 23.90
C VAL A 40 -25.92 -31.74 23.97
N ASP A 41 -25.06 -32.33 23.11
CA ASP A 41 -23.63 -32.00 23.04
C ASP A 41 -23.41 -30.56 22.56
N ALA A 42 -24.10 -30.11 21.52
CA ALA A 42 -24.07 -28.76 21.00
C ALA A 42 -24.49 -27.69 22.02
N ALA A 43 -25.40 -28.05 22.95
CA ALA A 43 -25.91 -27.16 24.01
C ALA A 43 -25.00 -27.09 25.26
N ARG A 44 -23.91 -27.88 25.34
CA ARG A 44 -23.00 -27.86 26.49
C ARG A 44 -22.33 -26.49 26.62
N VAL A 45 -22.27 -25.95 27.82
CA VAL A 45 -21.69 -24.63 28.12
C VAL A 45 -20.18 -24.73 28.16
N VAL A 46 -19.52 -24.03 27.24
CA VAL A 46 -18.05 -23.90 27.13
C VAL A 46 -17.56 -22.70 27.93
N ILE A 47 -18.24 -21.56 27.84
CA ILE A 47 -17.88 -20.32 28.55
C ILE A 47 -19.04 -19.90 29.45
N ARG A 48 -18.72 -19.44 30.66
CA ARG A 48 -19.65 -18.75 31.55
C ARG A 48 -18.99 -17.50 32.12
N VAL A 49 -19.66 -16.36 32.00
CA VAL A 49 -19.27 -15.07 32.56
C VAL A 49 -20.49 -14.50 33.29
N GLY A 50 -20.53 -14.61 34.62
CA GLY A 50 -21.73 -14.29 35.37
C GLY A 50 -22.92 -15.12 34.87
N ASP A 51 -23.97 -14.44 34.43
CA ASP A 51 -25.18 -15.07 33.86
C ASP A 51 -25.06 -15.41 32.36
N ASP A 52 -24.09 -14.80 31.65
CA ASP A 52 -23.88 -15.07 30.24
C ASP A 52 -23.17 -16.40 30.02
N THR A 53 -23.62 -17.14 29.01
CA THR A 53 -23.06 -18.43 28.65
C THR A 53 -22.90 -18.58 27.14
N TYR A 54 -21.82 -19.23 26.70
CA TYR A 54 -21.67 -19.67 25.32
C TYR A 54 -21.63 -21.19 25.25
N THR A 55 -22.47 -21.72 24.37
CA THR A 55 -22.55 -23.16 24.13
C THR A 55 -21.45 -23.62 23.20
N LYS A 56 -21.21 -24.95 23.14
CA LYS A 56 -20.28 -25.58 22.21
C LYS A 56 -20.53 -25.15 20.77
N ALA A 57 -21.81 -25.21 20.34
CA ALA A 57 -22.19 -24.79 18.98
C ALA A 57 -21.82 -23.33 18.69
N GLN A 58 -22.08 -22.41 19.64
CA GLN A 58 -21.77 -20.99 19.46
C GLN A 58 -20.26 -20.75 19.37
N VAL A 59 -19.47 -21.39 20.23
CA VAL A 59 -18.01 -21.26 20.20
C VAL A 59 -17.42 -21.86 18.93
N GLN A 60 -17.88 -23.04 18.52
CA GLN A 60 -17.43 -23.68 17.27
C GLN A 60 -17.77 -22.84 16.04
N ALA A 61 -18.95 -22.21 16.01
CA ALA A 61 -19.29 -21.28 14.92
C ALA A 61 -18.35 -20.07 14.87
N GLN A 62 -17.96 -19.51 16.02
CA GLN A 62 -17.00 -18.39 16.06
C GLN A 62 -15.60 -18.82 15.64
N ILE A 63 -15.16 -20.01 16.05
CA ILE A 63 -13.87 -20.57 15.58
C ILE A 63 -13.88 -20.75 14.06
N GLN A 64 -14.96 -21.31 13.50
CA GLN A 64 -15.10 -21.50 12.05
C GLN A 64 -15.11 -20.16 11.29
N ASN A 65 -15.81 -19.15 11.81
CA ASN A 65 -15.83 -17.80 11.24
C ASN A 65 -14.40 -17.21 11.20
N GLN A 66 -13.63 -17.39 12.27
CA GLN A 66 -12.25 -16.92 12.34
C GLN A 66 -11.34 -17.69 11.36
N VAL A 67 -11.51 -19.00 11.20
CA VAL A 67 -10.79 -19.80 10.20
C VAL A 67 -11.10 -19.30 8.80
N ASN A 68 -12.35 -19.04 8.49
CA ASN A 68 -12.78 -18.54 7.18
C ASN A 68 -12.16 -17.15 6.91
N TYR A 69 -12.18 -16.27 7.90
CA TYR A 69 -11.54 -14.94 7.81
C TYR A 69 -10.03 -15.04 7.55
N MET A 70 -9.32 -15.88 8.32
CA MET A 70 -7.87 -16.08 8.13
C MET A 70 -7.56 -16.67 6.76
N THR A 71 -8.36 -17.63 6.30
CA THR A 71 -8.22 -18.24 4.97
C THR A 71 -8.37 -17.20 3.86
N ALA A 72 -9.39 -16.33 3.96
CA ALA A 72 -9.62 -15.26 3.01
C ALA A 72 -8.49 -14.21 3.04
N LEU A 73 -8.02 -13.86 4.22
CA LEU A 73 -6.93 -12.89 4.42
C LEU A 73 -5.62 -13.40 3.78
N TYR A 74 -5.22 -14.64 4.09
CA TYR A 74 -4.00 -15.24 3.54
C TYR A 74 -4.06 -15.35 2.01
N SER A 75 -5.23 -15.74 1.48
CA SER A 75 -5.44 -15.86 0.03
C SER A 75 -5.21 -14.53 -0.72
N ARG A 76 -5.50 -13.38 -0.11
CA ARG A 76 -5.25 -12.06 -0.71
C ARG A 76 -3.76 -11.79 -0.94
N TYR A 77 -2.89 -12.40 -0.14
CA TYR A 77 -1.44 -12.28 -0.23
C TYR A 77 -0.80 -13.47 -0.96
N GLY A 78 -1.60 -14.34 -1.61
CA GLY A 78 -1.11 -15.54 -2.30
C GLY A 78 -0.58 -16.59 -1.36
N LEU A 79 -0.95 -16.57 -0.07
CA LEU A 79 -0.57 -17.51 0.97
C LEU A 79 -1.73 -18.46 1.30
N SER A 80 -1.41 -19.59 1.95
CA SER A 80 -2.40 -20.55 2.47
C SER A 80 -2.43 -20.49 3.99
N PHE A 81 -3.62 -20.40 4.59
CA PHE A 81 -3.79 -20.59 6.02
C PHE A 81 -3.84 -22.09 6.33
N ASP A 82 -2.90 -22.57 7.16
CA ASP A 82 -2.84 -23.99 7.55
C ASP A 82 -3.75 -24.29 8.75
N SER A 83 -4.99 -24.62 8.47
CA SER A 83 -5.97 -25.03 9.49
C SER A 83 -5.77 -26.46 9.99
N THR A 84 -4.77 -27.22 9.47
CA THR A 84 -4.44 -28.57 9.95
C THR A 84 -3.36 -28.55 11.03
N ASN A 85 -2.65 -27.43 11.19
CA ASN A 85 -1.65 -27.24 12.21
C ASN A 85 -2.29 -27.07 13.59
N ALA A 86 -2.05 -28.03 14.50
CA ALA A 86 -2.66 -28.06 15.83
C ALA A 86 -2.30 -26.83 16.68
N ASP A 87 -1.06 -26.32 16.61
CA ASP A 87 -0.62 -25.17 17.40
C ASP A 87 -1.30 -23.87 16.92
N VAL A 88 -1.44 -23.72 15.60
CA VAL A 88 -2.16 -22.60 14.98
C VAL A 88 -3.64 -22.62 15.40
N MET A 89 -4.28 -23.80 15.32
CA MET A 89 -5.68 -23.95 15.69
C MET A 89 -5.92 -23.79 17.19
N ASN A 90 -5.00 -24.25 18.05
CA ASN A 90 -5.08 -24.03 19.48
C ASN A 90 -4.99 -22.54 19.83
N SER A 91 -4.03 -21.82 19.23
CA SER A 91 -3.87 -20.37 19.44
C SER A 91 -5.09 -19.60 18.95
N LEU A 92 -5.64 -19.95 17.77
CA LEU A 92 -6.85 -19.35 17.24
C LEU A 92 -8.05 -19.60 18.15
N THR A 93 -8.20 -20.85 18.66
CA THR A 93 -9.27 -21.22 19.60
C THR A 93 -9.17 -20.42 20.90
N ASP A 94 -7.96 -20.30 21.48
CA ASP A 94 -7.75 -19.54 22.70
C ASP A 94 -8.07 -18.05 22.49
N ASN A 95 -7.70 -17.47 21.36
CA ASN A 95 -8.06 -16.10 21.01
C ASN A 95 -9.58 -15.91 20.90
N VAL A 96 -10.29 -16.84 20.28
CA VAL A 96 -11.76 -16.79 20.18
C VAL A 96 -12.40 -16.89 21.58
N LEU A 97 -11.94 -17.83 22.42
CA LEU A 97 -12.46 -18.00 23.79
C LEU A 97 -12.26 -16.72 24.61
N ASN A 98 -11.06 -16.15 24.58
CA ASN A 98 -10.73 -14.92 25.30
C ASN A 98 -11.57 -13.73 24.79
N SER A 99 -11.74 -13.58 23.47
CA SER A 99 -12.58 -12.50 22.89
C SER A 99 -14.04 -12.61 23.31
N LEU A 100 -14.60 -13.83 23.40
CA LEU A 100 -15.96 -14.04 23.88
C LEU A 100 -16.13 -13.71 25.37
N VAL A 101 -15.12 -14.05 26.19
CA VAL A 101 -15.10 -13.65 27.61
C VAL A 101 -15.04 -12.13 27.74
N GLU A 102 -14.10 -11.49 27.04
CA GLU A 102 -13.94 -10.02 27.06
C GLU A 102 -15.20 -9.30 26.64
N ARG A 103 -15.83 -9.76 25.53
CA ARG A 103 -17.12 -9.24 25.07
C ARG A 103 -18.20 -9.28 26.15
N SER A 104 -18.37 -10.43 26.82
CA SER A 104 -19.36 -10.56 27.88
C SER A 104 -19.07 -9.66 29.06
N VAL A 105 -17.79 -9.54 29.42
CA VAL A 105 -17.35 -8.67 30.53
C VAL A 105 -17.63 -7.20 30.19
N LEU A 106 -17.33 -6.75 28.99
CA LEU A 106 -17.57 -5.36 28.55
C LEU A 106 -19.06 -5.05 28.52
N LEU A 107 -19.92 -5.96 28.04
CA LEU A 107 -21.36 -5.81 28.05
C LEU A 107 -21.93 -5.78 29.49
N ALA A 108 -21.42 -6.63 30.38
CA ALA A 108 -21.80 -6.61 31.78
C ALA A 108 -21.38 -5.29 32.45
N LYS A 109 -20.18 -4.80 32.17
CA LYS A 109 -19.71 -3.49 32.67
C LYS A 109 -20.49 -2.33 32.13
N ALA A 110 -20.87 -2.34 30.85
CA ALA A 110 -21.75 -1.32 30.28
C ALA A 110 -23.07 -1.22 31.05
N LYS A 111 -23.69 -2.35 31.42
CA LYS A 111 -24.90 -2.41 32.25
C LYS A 111 -24.65 -1.94 33.68
N GLU A 112 -23.59 -2.45 34.32
CA GLU A 112 -23.22 -2.06 35.69
C GLU A 112 -23.02 -0.55 35.82
N LEU A 113 -22.44 0.07 34.80
CA LEU A 113 -22.17 1.51 34.74
C LEU A 113 -23.35 2.34 34.24
N GLY A 114 -24.50 1.71 33.89
CA GLY A 114 -25.70 2.38 33.37
C GLY A 114 -25.54 2.93 31.95
N LEU A 115 -24.54 2.45 31.19
CA LEU A 115 -24.26 2.89 29.83
C LEU A 115 -25.24 2.32 28.81
N ASP A 116 -26.06 1.35 29.22
CA ASP A 116 -27.15 0.76 28.44
C ASP A 116 -28.40 1.65 28.35
N GLN A 117 -28.42 2.76 29.08
CA GLN A 117 -29.44 3.80 28.95
C GLN A 117 -29.12 4.63 27.70
N LEU A 118 -29.69 4.22 26.55
CA LEU A 118 -29.40 4.84 25.26
C LEU A 118 -30.16 6.17 25.09
N THR A 119 -29.44 7.18 24.63
CA THR A 119 -30.01 8.45 24.19
C THR A 119 -30.80 8.28 22.87
N ASP A 120 -31.60 9.27 22.50
CA ASP A 120 -32.35 9.20 21.24
C ASP A 120 -31.41 9.31 20.02
N GLU A 121 -30.29 10.02 20.14
CA GLU A 121 -29.24 10.05 19.12
C GLU A 121 -28.58 8.66 18.92
N GLU A 122 -28.27 8.00 20.02
CA GLU A 122 -27.67 6.64 19.97
C GLU A 122 -28.65 5.62 19.37
N LYS A 123 -29.93 5.70 19.70
CA LYS A 123 -30.97 4.87 19.07
C LYS A 123 -31.05 5.11 17.57
N THR A 124 -31.03 6.38 17.14
CA THR A 124 -31.01 6.73 15.71
C THR A 124 -29.78 6.15 15.01
N LYS A 125 -28.59 6.29 15.59
CA LYS A 125 -27.35 5.69 15.04
C LYS A 125 -27.40 4.16 14.95
N ILE A 126 -28.05 3.49 15.93
CA ILE A 126 -28.25 2.04 15.87
C ILE A 126 -29.12 1.67 14.68
N GLU A 127 -30.23 2.38 14.43
CA GLU A 127 -31.09 2.11 13.27
C GLU A 127 -30.36 2.35 11.94
N GLU A 128 -29.63 3.47 11.81
CA GLU A 128 -28.84 3.80 10.63
C GLU A 128 -27.76 2.75 10.36
N ASN A 129 -27.00 2.36 11.39
CA ASN A 129 -25.96 1.35 11.25
C ASN A 129 -26.54 -0.04 10.96
N THR A 130 -27.68 -0.38 11.56
CA THR A 130 -28.40 -1.63 11.27
C THR A 130 -28.83 -1.69 9.80
N ALA A 131 -29.42 -0.61 9.30
CA ALA A 131 -29.82 -0.51 7.89
C ALA A 131 -28.62 -0.63 6.94
N SER A 132 -27.51 0.05 7.27
CA SER A 132 -26.27 -0.01 6.48
C SER A 132 -25.64 -1.40 6.46
N GLN A 133 -25.62 -2.09 7.61
CA GLN A 133 -25.09 -3.47 7.68
C GLN A 133 -25.99 -4.44 6.91
N LEU A 134 -27.32 -4.32 7.04
CA LEU A 134 -28.25 -5.13 6.26
C LEU A 134 -28.11 -4.92 4.76
N ASP A 135 -27.93 -3.67 4.32
CA ASP A 135 -27.68 -3.37 2.90
C ASP A 135 -26.39 -4.02 2.40
N SER A 136 -25.33 -3.98 3.20
CA SER A 136 -24.07 -4.64 2.89
C SER A 136 -24.19 -6.17 2.83
N LEU A 137 -24.92 -6.77 3.77
CA LEU A 137 -25.21 -8.21 3.79
C LEU A 137 -26.04 -8.62 2.56
N ARG A 138 -27.06 -7.83 2.20
CA ARG A 138 -27.90 -8.07 1.02
C ARG A 138 -27.10 -8.02 -0.27
N LYS A 139 -26.21 -7.04 -0.43
CA LYS A 139 -25.30 -6.94 -1.58
C LYS A 139 -24.36 -8.17 -1.68
N SER A 140 -23.82 -8.60 -0.55
CA SER A 140 -22.97 -9.79 -0.49
C SER A 140 -23.75 -11.06 -0.84
N ALA A 141 -24.94 -11.23 -0.26
CA ALA A 141 -25.83 -12.38 -0.53
C ALA A 141 -26.31 -12.40 -1.99
N ALA A 142 -26.68 -11.23 -2.55
CA ALA A 142 -27.05 -11.11 -3.96
C ALA A 142 -25.95 -11.60 -4.89
N THR A 143 -24.71 -11.19 -4.62
CA THR A 143 -23.52 -11.64 -5.38
C THR A 143 -23.29 -13.13 -5.20
N GLU A 144 -23.35 -13.63 -3.99
CA GLU A 144 -23.07 -15.02 -3.63
C GLU A 144 -24.07 -15.99 -4.23
N PHE A 145 -25.36 -15.70 -4.08
CA PHE A 145 -26.42 -16.56 -4.58
C PHE A 145 -26.77 -16.29 -6.06
N SER A 146 -26.07 -15.34 -6.71
CA SER A 146 -26.33 -14.89 -8.08
C SER A 146 -27.79 -14.41 -8.27
N LEU A 147 -28.28 -13.66 -7.28
CA LEU A 147 -29.61 -13.05 -7.26
C LEU A 147 -29.52 -11.56 -7.64
N ASP A 148 -30.59 -11.03 -8.21
CA ASP A 148 -30.69 -9.60 -8.53
C ASP A 148 -31.23 -8.83 -7.31
N LEU A 149 -30.44 -7.84 -6.84
CA LEU A 149 -30.75 -7.09 -5.63
C LEU A 149 -32.02 -6.24 -5.75
N GLU A 150 -32.36 -5.74 -6.96
CA GLU A 150 -33.51 -4.87 -7.17
C GLU A 150 -34.84 -5.66 -7.31
N THR A 151 -34.77 -6.86 -7.92
CA THR A 151 -35.95 -7.64 -8.24
C THR A 151 -36.18 -8.85 -7.33
N GLN A 152 -35.16 -9.32 -6.60
CA GLN A 152 -35.21 -10.52 -5.76
C GLN A 152 -34.91 -10.27 -4.27
N LEU A 153 -35.20 -9.07 -3.77
CA LEU A 153 -34.86 -8.68 -2.41
C LEU A 153 -35.51 -9.58 -1.33
N GLU A 154 -36.73 -10.06 -1.56
CA GLU A 154 -37.41 -10.97 -0.63
C GLU A 154 -36.68 -12.32 -0.51
N GLU A 155 -36.21 -12.87 -1.65
CA GLU A 155 -35.45 -14.12 -1.67
C GLU A 155 -34.08 -13.94 -0.99
N ILE A 156 -33.44 -12.81 -1.22
CA ILE A 156 -32.17 -12.46 -0.56
C ILE A 156 -32.36 -12.38 0.96
N ASN A 157 -33.41 -11.70 1.43
CA ASN A 157 -33.71 -11.62 2.87
C ASN A 157 -33.98 -13.01 3.44
N ALA A 158 -34.79 -13.85 2.75
CA ALA A 158 -35.06 -15.20 3.21
C ALA A 158 -33.79 -16.05 3.33
N LYS A 159 -32.81 -15.87 2.41
CA LYS A 159 -31.50 -16.51 2.50
C LYS A 159 -30.68 -16.02 3.67
N LEU A 160 -30.70 -14.71 3.95
CA LEU A 160 -30.04 -14.14 5.10
C LEU A 160 -30.65 -14.65 6.42
N ASP A 161 -31.96 -14.71 6.50
CA ASP A 161 -32.70 -15.26 7.68
C ASP A 161 -32.35 -16.74 7.90
N GLU A 162 -32.30 -17.55 6.81
CA GLU A 162 -31.94 -18.98 6.87
C GLU A 162 -30.54 -19.19 7.48
N ILE A 163 -29.62 -18.29 7.22
CA ILE A 163 -28.23 -18.34 7.76
C ILE A 163 -28.05 -17.51 9.04
N GLY A 164 -29.15 -17.00 9.62
CA GLY A 164 -29.17 -16.34 10.93
C GLY A 164 -28.90 -14.84 10.95
N TYR A 165 -28.91 -14.16 9.81
CA TYR A 165 -28.76 -12.71 9.72
C TYR A 165 -30.11 -12.00 9.64
N THR A 166 -30.97 -12.21 10.63
CA THR A 166 -32.22 -11.44 10.75
C THR A 166 -31.94 -9.99 11.15
N GLU A 167 -32.86 -9.08 10.85
CA GLU A 167 -32.73 -7.67 11.27
C GLU A 167 -32.56 -7.53 12.79
N GLU A 168 -33.24 -8.35 13.58
CA GLU A 168 -33.12 -8.37 15.04
C GLU A 168 -31.69 -8.74 15.49
N VAL A 169 -31.11 -9.77 14.88
CA VAL A 169 -29.72 -10.21 15.17
C VAL A 169 -28.73 -9.13 14.80
N VAL A 170 -28.89 -8.50 13.63
CA VAL A 170 -28.00 -7.40 13.20
C VAL A 170 -28.14 -6.20 14.13
N ARG A 171 -29.37 -5.77 14.46
CA ARG A 171 -29.65 -4.67 15.41
C ARG A 171 -29.03 -4.96 16.78
N LYS A 172 -29.20 -6.17 17.29
CA LYS A 172 -28.57 -6.60 18.55
C LYS A 172 -27.05 -6.48 18.48
N SER A 173 -26.44 -6.95 17.42
CA SER A 173 -24.98 -6.87 17.23
C SER A 173 -24.49 -5.42 17.19
N VAL A 174 -25.21 -4.52 16.48
CA VAL A 174 -24.90 -3.08 16.44
C VAL A 174 -25.02 -2.46 17.82
N THR A 175 -26.10 -2.78 18.55
CA THR A 175 -26.31 -2.28 19.91
C THR A 175 -25.22 -2.75 20.87
N GLU A 176 -24.88 -4.02 20.85
CA GLU A 176 -23.81 -4.57 21.69
C GLU A 176 -22.44 -3.98 21.35
N SER A 177 -22.14 -3.72 20.07
CA SER A 177 -20.92 -3.03 19.66
C SER A 177 -20.85 -1.61 20.23
N LEU A 178 -21.95 -0.88 20.20
CA LEU A 178 -22.02 0.45 20.83
C LEU A 178 -21.78 0.39 22.33
N LEU A 179 -22.40 -0.58 23.04
CA LEU A 179 -22.21 -0.74 24.49
C LEU A 179 -20.78 -1.10 24.86
N ILE A 180 -20.12 -1.94 24.06
CA ILE A 180 -18.72 -2.28 24.22
C ILE A 180 -17.86 -1.03 24.07
N THR A 181 -18.04 -0.26 23.00
CA THR A 181 -17.33 0.99 22.80
C THR A 181 -17.53 1.96 23.96
N LYS A 182 -18.76 2.13 24.45
CA LYS A 182 -19.06 2.98 25.62
C LYS A 182 -18.35 2.50 26.89
N ALA A 183 -18.22 1.19 27.09
CA ALA A 183 -17.48 0.65 28.25
C ALA A 183 -15.96 0.90 28.10
N GLU A 184 -15.41 0.71 26.90
CA GLU A 184 -14.01 1.02 26.60
C GLU A 184 -13.72 2.51 26.76
N ASP A 185 -14.58 3.39 26.24
CA ASP A 185 -14.46 4.85 26.39
C ASP A 185 -14.52 5.27 27.88
N TYR A 186 -15.38 4.61 28.66
CA TYR A 186 -15.47 4.84 30.09
C TYR A 186 -14.18 4.46 30.81
N ALA A 187 -13.52 3.37 30.39
CA ALA A 187 -12.25 2.93 30.96
C ALA A 187 -11.14 3.99 30.81
N VAL A 188 -11.23 4.83 29.79
CA VAL A 188 -10.19 5.82 29.45
C VAL A 188 -10.64 7.27 29.62
N LYS A 189 -11.86 7.52 30.16
CA LYS A 189 -12.48 8.86 30.22
C LYS A 189 -11.65 9.93 30.95
N ASP A 190 -10.81 9.51 31.89
CA ASP A 190 -10.00 10.40 32.71
C ASP A 190 -8.53 10.45 32.22
N VAL A 191 -8.21 9.80 31.10
CA VAL A 191 -6.87 9.80 30.52
C VAL A 191 -6.62 11.14 29.85
N THR A 192 -5.57 11.81 30.26
CA THR A 192 -5.13 13.09 29.69
C THR A 192 -3.66 13.06 29.33
N VAL A 193 -3.26 13.98 28.48
CA VAL A 193 -1.86 14.26 28.14
C VAL A 193 -1.50 15.62 28.71
N THR A 194 -0.35 15.73 29.34
CA THR A 194 0.17 16.97 29.87
C THR A 194 1.09 17.66 28.89
N GLU A 195 1.27 18.97 29.02
CA GLU A 195 2.20 19.73 28.21
C GLU A 195 3.64 19.24 28.34
N ASP A 196 4.07 18.84 29.54
CA ASP A 196 5.40 18.27 29.77
C ASP A 196 5.62 16.96 28.96
N GLU A 197 4.60 16.12 28.84
CA GLU A 197 4.66 14.91 28.02
C GLU A 197 4.75 15.25 26.53
N ILE A 198 4.03 16.25 26.07
CA ILE A 198 4.08 16.71 24.66
C ILE A 198 5.47 17.25 24.34
N VAL A 199 6.03 18.11 25.20
CA VAL A 199 7.39 18.63 25.06
C VAL A 199 8.44 17.53 25.06
N ALA A 200 8.31 16.56 25.96
CA ALA A 200 9.24 15.43 26.02
C ALA A 200 9.20 14.56 24.76
N ASP A 201 8.01 14.26 24.24
CA ASP A 201 7.83 13.50 23.00
C ASP A 201 8.32 14.28 21.77
N PHE A 202 8.03 15.58 21.69
CA PHE A 202 8.57 16.47 20.68
C PHE A 202 10.10 16.41 20.63
N ASN A 203 10.76 16.61 21.77
CA ASN A 203 12.22 16.57 21.85
C ASN A 203 12.78 15.22 21.44
N SER A 204 12.15 14.12 21.83
CA SER A 204 12.53 12.77 21.42
C SER A 204 12.41 12.58 19.91
N LYS A 205 11.33 13.08 19.29
CA LYS A 205 11.11 13.05 17.84
C LYS A 205 12.10 13.91 17.07
N VAL A 206 12.45 15.08 17.62
CA VAL A 206 13.48 15.97 17.05
C VAL A 206 14.83 15.25 17.01
N GLU A 207 15.27 14.65 18.11
CA GLU A 207 16.56 13.92 18.15
C GLU A 207 16.56 12.67 17.24
N ALA A 208 15.45 11.94 17.20
CA ALA A 208 15.30 10.79 16.29
C ALA A 208 15.35 11.23 14.82
N ALA A 209 14.66 12.31 14.46
CA ALA A 209 14.66 12.85 13.11
C ALA A 209 16.06 13.36 12.71
N LYS A 210 16.74 14.09 13.61
CA LYS A 210 18.10 14.57 13.41
C LYS A 210 19.06 13.42 13.12
N THR A 211 19.06 12.37 13.96
CA THR A 211 19.90 11.18 13.77
C THR A 211 19.58 10.48 12.43
N SER A 212 18.31 10.36 12.08
CA SER A 212 17.89 9.76 10.81
C SER A 212 18.42 10.56 9.61
N TYR A 213 18.30 11.88 9.64
CA TYR A 213 18.72 12.76 8.54
C TYR A 213 20.24 12.92 8.44
N GLU A 214 20.98 12.78 9.55
CA GLU A 214 22.44 12.69 9.53
C GLU A 214 22.92 11.41 8.81
N SER A 215 22.16 10.33 8.87
CA SER A 215 22.48 9.06 8.19
C SER A 215 21.99 9.02 6.73
N ASP A 216 20.84 9.61 6.43
CA ASP A 216 20.24 9.74 5.09
C ASP A 216 19.61 11.12 4.95
N LEU A 217 20.36 12.07 4.41
CA LEU A 217 19.86 13.43 4.20
C LEU A 217 18.60 13.44 3.34
N SER A 218 18.47 12.51 2.38
CA SER A 218 17.31 12.44 1.49
C SER A 218 16.01 12.07 2.20
N ALA A 219 16.08 11.50 3.40
CA ALA A 219 14.90 11.10 4.17
C ALA A 219 14.00 12.29 4.54
N TYR A 220 14.57 13.47 4.81
CA TYR A 220 13.79 14.68 5.06
C TYR A 220 12.93 15.08 3.84
N GLY A 221 13.56 15.21 2.68
CA GLY A 221 12.83 15.59 1.46
C GLY A 221 11.75 14.58 1.09
N LYS A 222 12.03 13.28 1.25
CA LYS A 222 11.02 12.21 1.07
C LYS A 222 9.85 12.37 2.04
N ALA A 223 10.11 12.67 3.32
CA ALA A 223 9.07 12.89 4.32
C ALA A 223 8.19 14.08 3.94
N VAL A 224 8.78 15.22 3.55
CA VAL A 224 8.04 16.41 3.10
C VAL A 224 7.17 16.10 1.88
N LEU A 225 7.73 15.45 0.85
CA LEU A 225 7.01 15.11 -0.38
C LEU A 225 5.84 14.15 -0.14
N ASN A 226 5.98 13.25 0.83
CA ASN A 226 4.93 12.30 1.21
C ASN A 226 3.90 12.88 2.19
N GLY A 227 4.02 14.14 2.59
CA GLY A 227 3.15 14.76 3.60
C GLY A 227 3.32 14.17 5.00
N THR A 228 4.45 13.53 5.27
CA THR A 228 4.78 13.01 6.61
C THR A 228 5.15 14.18 7.53
N THR A 229 4.65 14.17 8.75
CA THR A 229 5.01 15.18 9.75
C THR A 229 6.51 15.14 10.01
N VAL A 230 7.17 16.30 9.85
CA VAL A 230 8.60 16.45 10.15
C VAL A 230 8.77 17.22 11.45
N TYR A 231 9.80 16.85 12.22
CA TYR A 231 10.10 17.46 13.54
C TYR A 231 11.43 18.21 13.54
N TYR A 232 12.29 17.93 12.55
CA TYR A 232 13.58 18.58 12.39
C TYR A 232 13.85 18.85 10.91
N ARG A 233 14.46 19.97 10.60
CA ARG A 233 14.91 20.34 9.26
C ARG A 233 16.44 20.26 9.23
N PRO A 234 17.05 19.41 8.39
CA PRO A 234 18.51 19.32 8.28
C PRO A 234 19.07 20.46 7.46
N ALA A 235 20.35 20.78 7.68
CA ALA A 235 21.09 21.71 6.82
C ALA A 235 21.22 21.15 5.38
N GLY A 236 21.49 22.05 4.42
CA GLY A 236 21.78 21.69 3.04
C GLY A 236 20.55 21.58 2.14
N TYR A 237 19.37 21.80 2.63
CA TYR A 237 18.15 21.89 1.84
C TYR A 237 17.80 23.32 1.44
N ARG A 238 17.23 23.44 0.27
CA ARG A 238 16.55 24.67 -0.22
C ARG A 238 15.22 24.31 -0.84
N ASN A 239 14.33 25.28 -0.91
CA ASN A 239 13.09 25.14 -1.66
C ASN A 239 13.23 25.79 -3.03
N VAL A 240 12.74 25.11 -4.04
CA VAL A 240 12.75 25.60 -5.42
C VAL A 240 11.39 25.40 -6.08
N LYS A 241 10.97 26.34 -6.90
CA LYS A 241 9.86 26.16 -7.83
C LYS A 241 10.42 25.84 -9.22
N GLN A 242 9.60 25.26 -10.06
CA GLN A 242 9.97 25.04 -11.48
C GLN A 242 8.83 25.42 -12.42
N ILE A 243 9.22 25.80 -13.63
CA ILE A 243 8.36 25.73 -14.81
C ILE A 243 8.91 24.62 -15.67
N LEU A 244 8.14 23.54 -15.82
CA LEU A 244 8.42 22.42 -16.70
C LEU A 244 7.73 22.67 -18.03
N ILE A 245 8.53 22.78 -19.09
CA ILE A 245 8.04 22.73 -20.48
C ILE A 245 8.23 21.30 -20.94
N LYS A 246 7.15 20.53 -20.97
CA LYS A 246 7.15 19.08 -21.18
C LYS A 246 7.24 18.75 -22.67
N TYR A 247 7.88 17.64 -23.02
CA TYR A 247 7.76 17.04 -24.36
C TYR A 247 6.28 16.80 -24.71
N SER A 248 5.95 16.86 -25.99
CA SER A 248 4.65 16.39 -26.48
C SER A 248 4.40 14.93 -26.05
N ASP A 249 3.15 14.51 -25.97
CA ASP A 249 2.83 13.13 -25.63
C ASP A 249 3.41 12.13 -26.65
N GLU A 250 3.50 12.53 -27.93
CA GLU A 250 4.11 11.73 -29.00
C GLU A 250 5.63 11.60 -28.79
N ASP A 251 6.32 12.72 -28.56
CA ASP A 251 7.77 12.71 -28.31
C ASP A 251 8.12 11.99 -27.00
N SER A 252 7.33 12.19 -25.95
CA SER A 252 7.46 11.47 -24.68
C SER A 252 7.33 9.96 -24.85
N ALA A 253 6.32 9.52 -25.62
CA ALA A 253 6.11 8.09 -25.90
C ALA A 253 7.28 7.51 -26.71
N LEU A 254 7.78 8.24 -27.71
CA LEU A 254 8.92 7.80 -28.52
C LEU A 254 10.20 7.66 -27.67
N VAL A 255 10.54 8.67 -26.87
CA VAL A 255 11.70 8.64 -25.96
C VAL A 255 11.56 7.48 -24.98
N SER A 256 10.40 7.29 -24.37
CA SER A 256 10.13 6.20 -23.42
C SER A 256 10.25 4.80 -24.07
N ASN A 257 9.74 4.65 -25.29
CA ASN A 257 9.82 3.37 -26.03
C ASN A 257 11.28 3.02 -26.36
N ILE A 258 12.07 4.01 -26.79
CA ILE A 258 13.49 3.79 -27.11
C ILE A 258 14.26 3.47 -25.81
N GLN A 259 14.00 4.19 -24.71
CA GLN A 259 14.63 3.93 -23.41
C GLN A 259 14.30 2.49 -22.92
N THR A 260 13.05 2.08 -23.02
CA THR A 260 12.62 0.71 -22.66
C THR A 260 13.33 -0.35 -23.50
N ALA A 261 13.44 -0.11 -24.82
CA ALA A 261 14.18 -1.01 -25.72
C ALA A 261 15.66 -1.10 -25.33
N LEU A 262 16.29 0.02 -24.99
CA LEU A 262 17.66 0.11 -24.52
C LEU A 262 17.88 -0.66 -23.20
N ASP A 263 17.00 -0.47 -22.22
CA ASP A 263 17.06 -1.15 -20.92
C ASP A 263 16.92 -2.67 -21.06
N ASN A 264 16.04 -3.13 -21.96
CA ASN A 264 15.88 -4.55 -22.29
C ASN A 264 17.17 -5.14 -22.88
N VAL A 265 17.82 -4.42 -23.79
CA VAL A 265 19.08 -4.84 -24.42
C VAL A 265 20.24 -4.84 -23.42
N ILE A 266 20.31 -3.88 -22.51
CA ILE A 266 21.31 -3.86 -21.41
C ILE A 266 21.09 -5.08 -20.50
N THR A 267 19.85 -5.40 -20.19
CA THR A 267 19.50 -6.58 -19.39
C THR A 267 19.89 -7.87 -20.09
N GLU A 268 19.63 -8.00 -21.40
CA GLU A 268 20.04 -9.13 -22.23
C GLU A 268 21.58 -9.30 -22.23
N GLN A 269 22.31 -8.22 -22.44
CA GLN A 269 23.76 -8.20 -22.41
C GLN A 269 24.33 -8.66 -21.06
N ASN A 270 23.77 -8.16 -19.95
CA ASN A 270 24.18 -8.53 -18.60
C ASN A 270 23.90 -10.00 -18.29
N ASN A 271 22.74 -10.50 -18.69
CA ASN A 271 22.40 -11.93 -18.54
C ASN A 271 23.34 -12.83 -19.31
N ALA A 272 23.67 -12.48 -20.56
CA ALA A 272 24.60 -13.22 -21.38
C ALA A 272 26.03 -13.19 -20.76
N ALA A 273 26.49 -12.04 -20.27
CA ALA A 273 27.76 -11.91 -19.56
C ALA A 273 27.82 -12.80 -18.30
N ASN A 274 26.72 -12.87 -17.53
CA ASN A 274 26.61 -13.74 -16.36
C ASN A 274 26.68 -15.24 -16.75
N VAL A 275 26.10 -15.65 -17.88
CA VAL A 275 26.23 -17.02 -18.40
C VAL A 275 27.69 -17.33 -18.71
N MET A 276 28.40 -16.46 -19.43
CA MET A 276 29.82 -16.62 -19.74
C MET A 276 30.69 -16.74 -18.48
N ALA A 277 30.42 -15.88 -17.48
CA ALA A 277 31.12 -15.92 -16.20
C ALA A 277 30.92 -17.26 -15.46
N LYS A 278 29.70 -17.81 -15.45
CA LYS A 278 29.39 -19.12 -14.85
C LYS A 278 30.08 -20.27 -15.57
N LEU A 279 30.27 -20.17 -16.89
CA LEU A 279 31.00 -21.14 -17.71
C LEU A 279 32.52 -20.99 -17.61
N GLY A 280 33.04 -19.98 -16.88
CA GLY A 280 34.45 -19.74 -16.71
C GLY A 280 35.16 -19.15 -17.96
N VAL A 281 34.39 -18.56 -18.87
CA VAL A 281 34.90 -17.96 -20.10
C VAL A 281 35.50 -16.57 -19.81
N ALA A 282 36.84 -16.46 -19.91
CA ALA A 282 37.57 -15.21 -19.63
C ALA A 282 37.64 -14.24 -20.83
N ASN A 283 37.53 -14.78 -22.04
CA ASN A 283 37.74 -14.03 -23.30
C ASN A 283 36.43 -13.73 -24.04
N MET A 284 35.34 -13.46 -23.30
CA MET A 284 34.01 -13.25 -23.91
C MET A 284 33.96 -12.10 -24.92
N ASP A 285 34.71 -11.03 -24.69
CA ASP A 285 34.78 -9.90 -25.63
C ASP A 285 35.48 -10.25 -26.92
N GLU A 286 36.53 -11.07 -26.86
CA GLU A 286 37.25 -11.55 -28.05
C GLU A 286 36.33 -12.47 -28.90
N LEU A 287 35.57 -13.34 -28.25
CA LEU A 287 34.58 -14.19 -28.93
C LEU A 287 33.45 -13.35 -29.56
N ALA A 288 32.90 -12.39 -28.83
CA ALA A 288 31.89 -11.51 -29.36
C ALA A 288 32.35 -10.66 -30.53
N ASN A 289 33.65 -10.25 -30.56
CA ASN A 289 34.25 -9.49 -31.66
C ASN A 289 34.45 -10.32 -32.94
N GLN A 290 34.36 -11.66 -32.90
CA GLN A 290 34.37 -12.54 -34.08
C GLN A 290 32.99 -12.64 -34.75
N VAL A 291 31.96 -12.04 -34.16
CA VAL A 291 30.60 -11.99 -34.70
C VAL A 291 30.41 -10.68 -35.46
N THR A 292 30.07 -10.78 -36.74
CA THR A 292 29.64 -9.64 -37.54
C THR A 292 28.13 -9.44 -37.37
N VAL A 293 27.73 -8.26 -36.91
CA VAL A 293 26.35 -7.90 -36.72
C VAL A 293 25.95 -6.81 -37.73
N THR A 294 24.88 -7.05 -38.47
CA THR A 294 24.27 -6.08 -39.38
C THR A 294 22.94 -5.62 -38.81
N LEU A 295 22.80 -4.32 -38.59
CA LEU A 295 21.56 -3.72 -38.10
C LEU A 295 20.65 -3.36 -39.26
N LYS A 296 19.35 -3.66 -39.11
CA LYS A 296 18.27 -3.28 -40.03
C LYS A 296 17.24 -2.41 -39.27
N PRO A 297 17.49 -1.11 -39.13
CA PRO A 297 16.55 -0.22 -38.46
C PRO A 297 15.25 -0.12 -39.26
N ALA A 298 14.14 0.22 -38.57
CA ALA A 298 12.89 0.60 -39.22
C ALA A 298 13.11 1.82 -40.11
N THR A 299 12.21 2.01 -41.06
CA THR A 299 12.31 3.13 -42.08
C THR A 299 12.13 4.50 -41.45
N GLU A 300 11.43 4.58 -40.33
CA GLU A 300 11.24 5.82 -39.57
C GLU A 300 12.28 5.93 -38.44
N THR A 301 12.98 7.06 -38.39
CA THR A 301 13.98 7.36 -37.35
C THR A 301 13.67 8.73 -36.74
N PRO A 302 13.82 8.92 -35.43
CA PRO A 302 14.30 7.95 -34.40
C PRO A 302 13.31 6.80 -34.17
N THR A 303 13.81 5.62 -33.80
CA THR A 303 12.98 4.41 -33.63
C THR A 303 13.49 3.52 -32.50
N ALA A 304 12.57 2.83 -31.80
CA ALA A 304 12.87 1.78 -30.84
C ALA A 304 13.11 0.40 -31.49
N THR A 305 12.83 0.28 -32.78
CA THR A 305 12.81 -1.02 -33.49
C THR A 305 14.04 -1.16 -34.37
N VAL A 306 14.81 -2.26 -34.14
CA VAL A 306 15.93 -2.65 -34.97
C VAL A 306 15.98 -4.18 -35.05
N GLU A 307 15.98 -4.70 -36.27
CA GLU A 307 16.27 -6.10 -36.53
C GLU A 307 17.77 -6.30 -36.70
N VAL A 308 18.24 -7.47 -36.39
CA VAL A 308 19.67 -7.83 -36.53
C VAL A 308 19.82 -9.08 -37.35
N GLU A 309 20.89 -9.10 -38.17
CA GLU A 309 21.41 -10.32 -38.77
C GLU A 309 22.85 -10.47 -38.30
N SER A 310 23.20 -11.65 -37.81
CA SER A 310 24.54 -11.95 -37.33
C SER A 310 25.15 -13.09 -38.14
N SER A 311 26.47 -13.01 -38.34
CA SER A 311 27.27 -14.08 -38.92
C SER A 311 28.58 -14.20 -38.18
N VAL A 312 29.05 -15.42 -38.01
CA VAL A 312 30.31 -15.74 -37.34
C VAL A 312 31.36 -16.04 -38.38
N SER A 313 32.48 -15.34 -38.32
CA SER A 313 33.59 -15.52 -39.29
C SER A 313 34.36 -16.84 -39.05
N ALA A 314 34.68 -17.16 -37.83
CA ALA A 314 35.21 -18.47 -37.41
C ALA A 314 35.32 -18.50 -35.87
N PHE A 315 34.56 -19.38 -35.19
CA PHE A 315 34.95 -19.83 -33.85
C PHE A 315 35.96 -20.98 -33.95
N GLU A 316 36.79 -21.19 -32.95
CA GLU A 316 37.72 -22.31 -32.88
C GLU A 316 36.93 -23.63 -32.96
N GLU A 317 37.49 -24.63 -33.66
CA GLU A 317 36.87 -25.93 -33.79
C GLU A 317 36.78 -26.60 -32.41
N GLY A 318 35.55 -26.97 -32.00
CA GLY A 318 35.26 -27.56 -30.68
C GLY A 318 34.84 -26.56 -29.59
N LEU A 319 34.57 -25.29 -29.93
CA LEU A 319 33.99 -24.35 -28.98
C LEU A 319 32.57 -24.87 -28.54
N ASP A 320 32.33 -24.79 -27.24
CA ASP A 320 31.02 -25.17 -26.66
C ASP A 320 29.88 -24.37 -27.31
N GLU A 321 28.79 -25.07 -27.70
CA GLU A 321 27.66 -24.44 -28.40
C GLU A 321 26.99 -23.36 -27.58
N THR A 322 26.92 -23.50 -26.24
CA THR A 322 26.35 -22.47 -25.34
C THR A 322 27.24 -21.23 -25.31
N VAL A 323 28.55 -21.44 -25.29
CA VAL A 323 29.52 -20.33 -25.35
C VAL A 323 29.40 -19.59 -26.70
N ALA A 324 29.34 -20.33 -27.80
CA ALA A 324 29.18 -19.74 -29.13
C ALA A 324 27.88 -18.94 -29.26
N ALA A 325 26.74 -19.50 -28.85
CA ALA A 325 25.45 -18.83 -28.89
C ALA A 325 25.44 -17.59 -27.99
N THR A 326 26.03 -17.68 -26.80
CA THR A 326 26.11 -16.53 -25.87
C THR A 326 27.02 -15.42 -26.41
N ALA A 327 28.11 -15.74 -27.10
CA ALA A 327 28.98 -14.75 -27.77
C ALA A 327 28.19 -13.98 -28.86
N VAL A 328 27.36 -14.67 -29.65
CA VAL A 328 26.49 -14.02 -30.63
C VAL A 328 25.51 -13.08 -29.93
N THR A 329 24.84 -13.53 -28.87
CA THR A 329 23.91 -12.68 -28.08
C THR A 329 24.60 -11.42 -27.55
N ILE A 330 25.84 -11.52 -27.02
CA ILE A 330 26.58 -10.37 -26.53
C ILE A 330 26.91 -9.38 -27.68
N ALA A 331 27.32 -9.90 -28.83
CA ALA A 331 27.66 -9.06 -29.99
C ALA A 331 26.42 -8.31 -30.52
N GLU A 332 25.29 -9.01 -30.66
CA GLU A 332 24.01 -8.42 -31.06
C GLU A 332 23.53 -7.36 -30.07
N ALA A 333 23.57 -7.69 -28.77
CA ALA A 333 23.20 -6.74 -27.71
C ALA A 333 24.08 -5.49 -27.72
N LYS A 334 25.41 -5.62 -27.89
CA LYS A 334 26.33 -4.47 -28.03
C LYS A 334 25.96 -3.58 -29.22
N ALA A 335 25.68 -4.19 -30.39
CA ALA A 335 25.34 -3.42 -31.59
C ALA A 335 23.95 -2.74 -31.45
N LYS A 336 22.94 -3.44 -30.94
CA LYS A 336 21.61 -2.87 -30.64
C LYS A 336 21.69 -1.73 -29.63
N ARG A 337 22.50 -1.91 -28.58
CA ARG A 337 22.70 -0.91 -27.54
C ARG A 337 23.28 0.39 -28.14
N ALA A 338 24.37 0.31 -28.88
CA ALA A 338 24.99 1.48 -29.50
C ALA A 338 24.01 2.21 -30.45
N PHE A 339 23.22 1.47 -31.20
CA PHE A 339 22.17 2.03 -32.06
C PHE A 339 21.08 2.73 -31.26
N LEU A 340 20.52 2.08 -30.22
CA LEU A 340 19.44 2.63 -29.42
C LEU A 340 19.89 3.84 -28.58
N GLU A 341 21.13 3.88 -28.10
CA GLU A 341 21.72 5.05 -27.45
C GLU A 341 21.74 6.26 -28.40
N GLN A 342 22.10 6.05 -29.69
CA GLN A 342 22.02 7.12 -30.69
C GLN A 342 20.58 7.53 -31.01
N GLN A 343 19.65 6.55 -31.17
CA GLN A 343 18.25 6.86 -31.43
C GLN A 343 17.62 7.63 -30.26
N LEU A 344 18.00 7.32 -29.04
CA LEU A 344 17.53 8.01 -27.83
C LEU A 344 18.04 9.47 -27.82
N ALA A 345 19.31 9.68 -28.15
CA ALA A 345 19.88 11.01 -28.25
C ALA A 345 19.17 11.85 -29.34
N ASP A 346 18.96 11.27 -30.53
CA ASP A 346 18.27 11.92 -31.64
C ASP A 346 16.80 12.23 -31.30
N ALA A 347 16.08 11.31 -30.63
CA ALA A 347 14.70 11.52 -30.18
C ALA A 347 14.60 12.65 -29.16
N LYS A 348 15.50 12.67 -28.15
CA LYS A 348 15.57 13.74 -27.16
C LYS A 348 15.89 15.10 -27.81
N ALA A 349 16.88 15.14 -28.72
CA ALA A 349 17.25 16.36 -29.41
C ALA A 349 16.07 16.93 -30.24
N LYS A 350 15.33 16.07 -30.93
CA LYS A 350 14.14 16.45 -31.69
C LYS A 350 13.05 16.98 -30.75
N ALA A 351 12.74 16.26 -29.68
CA ALA A 351 11.74 16.65 -28.68
C ALA A 351 12.06 18.00 -28.04
N LEU A 352 13.32 18.22 -27.65
CA LEU A 352 13.80 19.50 -27.11
C LEU A 352 13.68 20.64 -28.14
N ALA A 353 14.02 20.38 -29.40
CA ALA A 353 13.88 21.38 -30.46
C ALA A 353 12.44 21.85 -30.64
N ASN A 354 11.45 20.94 -30.48
CA ASN A 354 10.04 21.24 -30.60
C ASN A 354 9.55 22.21 -29.49
N ILE A 355 10.08 22.09 -28.27
CA ILE A 355 9.66 22.89 -27.09
C ILE A 355 10.61 24.08 -26.80
N THR A 356 11.73 24.18 -27.48
CA THR A 356 12.71 25.29 -27.32
C THR A 356 12.09 26.69 -27.54
N PRO A 357 11.19 26.93 -28.51
CA PRO A 357 10.57 28.24 -28.68
C PRO A 357 9.81 28.70 -27.42
N GLU A 358 9.02 27.82 -26.80
CA GLU A 358 8.24 28.13 -25.62
C GLU A 358 9.14 28.37 -24.41
N ALA A 359 10.17 27.53 -24.19
CA ALA A 359 11.16 27.74 -23.12
C ALA A 359 11.89 29.09 -23.26
N ASN A 360 12.22 29.50 -24.49
CA ASN A 360 12.82 30.80 -24.75
C ASN A 360 11.85 31.96 -24.51
N GLU A 361 10.56 31.81 -24.81
CA GLU A 361 9.52 32.78 -24.51
C GLU A 361 9.40 33.03 -23.01
N VAL A 362 9.35 31.96 -22.20
CA VAL A 362 9.31 32.05 -20.73
C VAL A 362 10.56 32.75 -20.20
N LEU A 363 11.76 32.39 -20.67
CA LEU A 363 12.99 33.04 -20.22
C LEU A 363 13.06 34.53 -20.62
N ALA A 364 12.60 34.89 -21.82
CA ALA A 364 12.52 36.29 -22.25
C ALA A 364 11.57 37.09 -21.36
N ALA A 365 10.40 36.52 -21.06
CA ALA A 365 9.40 37.14 -20.18
C ALA A 365 9.92 37.32 -18.76
N LEU A 366 10.65 36.35 -18.20
CA LEU A 366 11.34 36.48 -16.92
C LEU A 366 12.40 37.58 -16.92
N ALA A 367 13.18 37.68 -18.02
CA ALA A 367 14.20 38.71 -18.18
C ALA A 367 13.59 40.13 -18.31
N GLU A 368 12.35 40.24 -18.81
CA GLU A 368 11.57 41.48 -18.85
C GLU A 368 10.89 41.80 -17.51
N GLY A 369 11.01 40.94 -16.51
CA GLY A 369 10.48 41.13 -15.16
C GLY A 369 9.02 40.71 -15.02
N GLN A 370 8.50 39.85 -15.89
CA GLN A 370 7.17 39.24 -15.67
C GLN A 370 7.18 38.37 -14.41
N ASP A 371 6.02 38.34 -13.76
CA ASP A 371 5.82 37.59 -12.54
C ASP A 371 5.94 36.07 -12.77
N TRP A 372 6.70 35.41 -11.89
CA TRP A 372 6.96 33.97 -11.96
C TRP A 372 5.68 33.14 -11.89
N ASP A 373 4.80 33.44 -10.93
CA ASP A 373 3.58 32.66 -10.71
C ASP A 373 2.62 32.79 -11.89
N THR A 374 2.58 33.95 -12.56
CA THR A 374 1.81 34.18 -13.78
C THR A 374 2.33 33.31 -14.95
N LEU A 375 3.66 33.25 -15.14
CA LEU A 375 4.28 32.42 -16.16
C LEU A 375 4.13 30.93 -15.84
N ALA A 376 4.24 30.55 -14.57
CA ALA A 376 4.03 29.18 -14.14
C ALA A 376 2.57 28.72 -14.36
N GLU A 377 1.58 29.59 -14.16
CA GLU A 377 0.18 29.27 -14.47
C GLU A 377 -0.03 29.04 -15.97
N ALA A 378 0.64 29.83 -16.82
CA ALA A 378 0.48 29.76 -18.28
C ALA A 378 1.23 28.60 -18.93
N HIS A 379 2.43 28.29 -18.46
CA HIS A 379 3.38 27.43 -19.18
C HIS A 379 3.82 26.17 -18.41
N ASN A 380 3.49 26.03 -17.11
CA ASN A 380 4.01 24.92 -16.34
C ASN A 380 3.19 23.65 -16.52
N ASP A 381 3.83 22.60 -17.00
CA ASP A 381 3.25 21.27 -17.15
C ASP A 381 3.39 20.39 -15.91
N ASP A 382 4.11 20.84 -14.87
CA ASP A 382 4.28 20.07 -13.62
C ASP A 382 2.99 20.10 -12.78
N PRO A 383 2.29 18.95 -12.60
CA PRO A 383 1.10 18.89 -11.77
C PRO A 383 1.33 19.28 -10.30
N GLY A 384 2.55 19.04 -9.80
CA GLY A 384 2.93 19.31 -8.41
C GLY A 384 3.15 20.79 -8.09
N MET A 385 3.24 21.63 -9.14
CA MET A 385 3.39 23.09 -9.02
C MET A 385 2.13 23.85 -9.43
N LYS A 386 1.06 23.18 -9.83
CA LYS A 386 -0.22 23.83 -10.18
C LYS A 386 -0.92 24.36 -8.94
N ALA A 387 -1.72 25.38 -9.13
CA ALA A 387 -2.49 26.02 -8.04
C ALA A 387 -3.29 24.96 -7.24
N GLY A 388 -3.11 24.98 -5.93
CA GLY A 388 -3.73 24.02 -5.00
C GLY A 388 -2.92 22.75 -4.74
N ALA A 389 -1.83 22.50 -5.46
CA ALA A 389 -0.90 21.43 -5.11
C ALA A 389 -0.11 21.77 -3.84
N ALA A 390 0.24 20.76 -3.03
CA ALA A 390 0.89 20.92 -1.74
C ALA A 390 2.20 21.73 -1.81
N ASN A 391 2.97 21.56 -2.89
CA ASN A 391 4.27 22.21 -3.08
C ASN A 391 4.18 23.53 -3.88
N ALA A 392 3.01 23.92 -4.38
CA ALA A 392 2.86 25.09 -5.23
C ALA A 392 3.23 26.40 -4.50
N ALA A 393 2.93 26.49 -3.20
CA ALA A 393 3.24 27.66 -2.39
C ALA A 393 4.72 27.73 -1.97
N THR A 394 5.26 26.63 -1.47
CA THR A 394 6.59 26.57 -0.84
C THR A 394 7.71 26.15 -1.78
N GLY A 395 7.39 25.47 -2.86
CA GLY A 395 8.36 24.79 -3.72
C GLY A 395 8.71 23.40 -3.24
N TYR A 396 9.53 22.70 -4.02
CA TYR A 396 10.09 21.38 -3.69
C TYR A 396 11.33 21.52 -2.80
N PRO A 397 11.45 20.74 -1.73
CA PRO A 397 12.69 20.67 -0.96
C PRO A 397 13.73 19.86 -1.73
N VAL A 398 14.88 20.45 -2.00
CA VAL A 398 15.99 19.85 -2.75
C VAL A 398 17.29 19.97 -1.97
N CYS A 399 18.10 18.92 -2.00
CA CYS A 399 19.48 18.92 -1.48
C CYS A 399 20.41 18.25 -2.49
N GLU A 400 21.72 18.40 -2.30
CA GLU A 400 22.70 17.72 -3.14
C GLU A 400 22.51 16.19 -3.11
N GLY A 401 22.50 15.56 -4.29
CA GLY A 401 22.33 14.11 -4.43
C GLY A 401 20.92 13.59 -4.16
N PHE A 402 19.90 14.45 -4.10
CA PHE A 402 18.52 14.02 -3.87
C PHE A 402 17.95 13.23 -5.05
N THR A 403 17.68 11.94 -4.83
CA THR A 403 17.34 10.97 -5.90
C THR A 403 15.86 10.86 -6.24
N GLN A 404 14.97 11.65 -5.60
CA GLN A 404 13.53 11.61 -5.89
C GLN A 404 13.15 12.44 -7.12
N PHE A 405 14.05 13.29 -7.57
CA PHE A 405 13.89 14.11 -8.77
C PHE A 405 14.95 13.76 -9.81
N ASP A 406 14.73 14.23 -11.03
CA ASP A 406 15.71 14.16 -12.10
C ASP A 406 17.05 14.78 -11.66
N ALA A 407 18.16 14.09 -11.95
CA ALA A 407 19.48 14.57 -11.56
C ALA A 407 19.79 15.96 -12.12
N ALA A 408 19.41 16.23 -13.39
CA ALA A 408 19.61 17.54 -14.01
C ALA A 408 18.81 18.63 -13.28
N PHE A 409 17.58 18.33 -12.83
CA PHE A 409 16.80 19.24 -12.00
C PHE A 409 17.50 19.54 -10.67
N VAL A 410 17.96 18.50 -9.97
CA VAL A 410 18.66 18.66 -8.67
C VAL A 410 19.94 19.46 -8.83
N GLU A 411 20.78 19.12 -9.81
CA GLU A 411 22.02 19.84 -10.10
C GLU A 411 21.76 21.31 -10.45
N GLY A 412 20.76 21.56 -11.31
CA GLY A 412 20.36 22.90 -11.67
C GLY A 412 19.82 23.71 -10.50
N ALA A 413 19.00 23.09 -9.66
CA ALA A 413 18.49 23.72 -8.44
C ALA A 413 19.61 24.09 -7.48
N MET A 414 20.59 23.19 -7.28
CA MET A 414 21.70 23.40 -6.36
C MET A 414 22.77 24.40 -6.91
N ALA A 415 22.82 24.63 -8.22
CA ALA A 415 23.72 25.59 -8.84
C ALA A 415 23.34 27.05 -8.64
N LEU A 416 22.06 27.35 -8.34
CA LEU A 416 21.58 28.71 -8.09
C LEU A 416 22.22 29.27 -6.81
N GLN A 417 22.59 30.56 -6.81
CA GLN A 417 23.39 31.12 -5.74
C GLN A 417 22.56 31.91 -4.71
N ASN A 418 21.54 32.62 -5.15
CA ASN A 418 20.78 33.53 -4.28
C ASN A 418 19.28 33.21 -4.36
N VAL A 419 18.58 33.42 -3.26
CA VAL A 419 17.12 33.39 -3.25
C VAL A 419 16.59 34.44 -4.24
N GLY A 420 15.69 33.99 -5.12
CA GLY A 420 15.14 34.78 -6.22
C GLY A 420 15.82 34.55 -7.56
N ASP A 421 17.03 33.97 -7.59
CA ASP A 421 17.68 33.57 -8.85
C ASP A 421 16.83 32.51 -9.58
N TYR A 422 16.86 32.54 -10.90
CA TYR A 422 16.29 31.47 -11.73
C TYR A 422 17.33 30.94 -12.73
N SER A 423 17.17 29.68 -13.12
CA SER A 423 18.09 29.03 -14.06
C SER A 423 17.80 29.41 -15.51
N ASP A 424 18.77 29.19 -16.40
CA ASP A 424 18.46 28.98 -17.83
C ASP A 424 17.62 27.68 -17.98
N LYS A 425 17.22 27.36 -19.20
CA LYS A 425 16.55 26.08 -19.49
C LYS A 425 17.53 24.91 -19.28
N ILE A 426 17.14 23.96 -18.47
CA ILE A 426 17.91 22.77 -18.12
C ILE A 426 17.26 21.58 -18.79
N GLU A 427 18.03 20.83 -19.60
CA GLU A 427 17.56 19.63 -20.25
C GLU A 427 17.38 18.50 -19.27
N GLY A 428 16.19 17.93 -19.18
CA GLY A 428 15.87 16.82 -18.30
C GLY A 428 15.09 15.71 -18.99
N SER A 429 14.70 14.72 -18.18
CA SER A 429 14.02 13.52 -18.67
C SER A 429 12.64 13.78 -19.26
N TYR A 430 11.97 14.87 -18.85
CA TYR A 430 10.60 15.20 -19.26
C TYR A 430 10.48 16.39 -20.19
N GLY A 431 11.57 17.17 -20.38
CA GLY A 431 11.58 18.41 -21.15
C GLY A 431 12.60 19.39 -20.60
N TYR A 432 12.29 20.69 -20.68
CA TYR A 432 13.10 21.74 -20.07
C TYR A 432 12.57 22.09 -18.67
N TYR A 433 13.48 22.17 -17.70
CA TYR A 433 13.23 22.78 -16.40
C TYR A 433 13.78 24.21 -16.38
N ILE A 434 12.93 25.17 -16.00
CA ILE A 434 13.37 26.51 -15.58
C ILE A 434 13.10 26.55 -14.08
N ILE A 435 14.13 26.73 -13.26
CA ILE A 435 14.07 26.53 -11.80
C ILE A 435 14.30 27.86 -11.10
N GLN A 436 13.46 28.18 -10.12
CA GLN A 436 13.62 29.32 -9.26
C GLN A 436 14.00 28.90 -7.83
N TYR A 437 15.02 29.50 -7.26
CA TYR A 437 15.39 29.34 -5.86
C TYR A 437 14.48 30.24 -5.00
N THR A 438 13.58 29.64 -4.24
CA THR A 438 12.55 30.40 -3.51
C THR A 438 12.92 30.71 -2.07
N SER A 439 13.58 29.80 -1.38
CA SER A 439 14.02 30.00 0.02
C SER A 439 15.01 28.96 0.49
N ASP A 440 15.81 29.32 1.48
CA ASP A 440 16.55 28.37 2.30
C ASP A 440 15.60 27.56 3.18
N VAL A 441 15.98 26.34 3.48
CA VAL A 441 15.40 25.55 4.56
C VAL A 441 16.29 25.75 5.80
N ALA A 442 15.84 26.59 6.73
CA ALA A 442 16.59 26.85 7.96
C ALA A 442 16.72 25.55 8.78
N GLU A 443 17.97 25.17 9.11
CA GLU A 443 18.26 24.03 9.97
C GLU A 443 17.67 24.24 11.37
N GLY A 444 17.14 23.17 11.97
CA GLY A 444 16.66 23.16 13.37
C GLY A 444 15.35 22.41 13.55
N ALA A 445 14.94 22.32 14.80
CA ALA A 445 13.62 21.82 15.13
C ALA A 445 12.54 22.68 14.44
N VAL A 446 11.44 22.05 14.06
CA VAL A 446 10.27 22.80 13.60
C VAL A 446 9.64 23.54 14.79
N ASP A 447 8.80 24.54 14.53
CA ASP A 447 8.02 25.15 15.59
C ASP A 447 7.07 24.10 16.19
N MET A 448 7.20 23.88 17.51
CA MET A 448 6.41 22.88 18.22
C MET A 448 4.91 23.13 18.06
N GLU A 449 4.49 24.37 17.99
CA GLU A 449 3.07 24.74 17.81
C GLU A 449 2.49 24.12 16.55
N THR A 450 3.28 23.99 15.47
CA THR A 450 2.82 23.42 14.20
C THR A 450 2.56 21.92 14.26
N VAL A 451 3.10 21.22 15.25
CA VAL A 451 2.99 19.75 15.41
C VAL A 451 2.37 19.34 16.75
N HIS A 452 2.05 20.31 17.60
CA HIS A 452 1.51 20.13 18.94
C HIS A 452 0.28 19.20 18.97
N ASP A 453 -0.73 19.52 18.18
CA ASP A 453 -1.98 18.72 18.13
C ASP A 453 -1.75 17.30 17.60
N THR A 454 -0.82 17.15 16.66
CA THR A 454 -0.43 15.83 16.14
C THR A 454 0.20 14.98 17.25
N ILE A 455 1.12 15.55 18.02
CA ILE A 455 1.79 14.87 19.14
C ILE A 455 0.78 14.57 20.25
N SER A 456 0.01 15.57 20.66
CA SER A 456 -1.01 15.45 21.72
C SER A 456 -2.00 14.32 21.40
N SER A 457 -2.54 14.30 20.18
CA SER A 457 -3.49 13.27 19.74
C SER A 457 -2.86 11.87 19.69
N ALA A 458 -1.62 11.76 19.20
CA ALA A 458 -0.91 10.48 19.14
C ALA A 458 -0.60 9.95 20.55
N LEU A 459 -0.12 10.80 21.45
CA LEU A 459 0.13 10.45 22.85
C LEU A 459 -1.15 10.04 23.57
N LEU A 460 -2.24 10.82 23.40
CA LEU A 460 -3.52 10.52 24.01
C LEU A 460 -4.02 9.16 23.56
N THR A 461 -4.01 8.90 22.25
CA THR A 461 -4.42 7.60 21.67
C THR A 461 -3.59 6.45 22.23
N SER A 462 -2.28 6.62 22.33
CA SER A 462 -1.38 5.60 22.90
C SER A 462 -1.63 5.35 24.39
N LYS A 463 -1.80 6.42 25.17
CA LYS A 463 -2.11 6.31 26.61
C LYS A 463 -3.47 5.67 26.85
N GLN A 464 -4.48 6.09 26.10
CA GLN A 464 -5.83 5.52 26.16
C GLN A 464 -5.80 4.04 25.82
N LYS A 465 -5.07 3.63 24.78
CA LYS A 465 -4.92 2.22 24.44
C LYS A 465 -4.34 1.42 25.61
N ASN A 466 -3.23 1.86 26.19
CA ASN A 466 -2.57 1.15 27.28
C ASN A 466 -3.47 1.06 28.53
N VAL A 467 -4.10 2.17 28.93
CA VAL A 467 -5.01 2.20 30.09
C VAL A 467 -6.24 1.33 29.83
N ARG A 468 -6.81 1.38 28.62
CA ARG A 468 -7.93 0.51 28.25
C ARG A 468 -7.55 -0.97 28.39
N ASP A 469 -6.42 -1.37 27.79
CA ASP A 469 -5.96 -2.76 27.82
C ASP A 469 -5.75 -3.23 29.27
N GLU A 470 -5.17 -2.41 30.15
CA GLU A 470 -4.99 -2.71 31.57
C GLU A 470 -6.32 -2.82 32.32
N VAL A 471 -7.22 -1.85 32.14
CA VAL A 471 -8.52 -1.79 32.84
C VAL A 471 -9.41 -2.94 32.39
N VAL A 472 -9.49 -3.22 31.07
CA VAL A 472 -10.28 -4.33 30.53
C VAL A 472 -9.74 -5.66 31.01
N ALA A 473 -8.40 -5.86 30.99
CA ALA A 473 -7.78 -7.06 31.53
C ALA A 473 -8.11 -7.27 33.02
N GLN A 474 -8.16 -6.18 33.81
CA GLN A 474 -8.56 -6.27 35.22
C GLN A 474 -10.04 -6.64 35.34
N TRP A 475 -10.93 -6.04 34.54
CA TRP A 475 -12.36 -6.42 34.55
C TRP A 475 -12.57 -7.89 34.17
N VAL A 476 -11.84 -8.39 33.17
CA VAL A 476 -11.87 -9.81 32.75
C VAL A 476 -11.43 -10.72 33.93
N LYS A 477 -10.37 -10.35 34.64
CA LYS A 477 -9.90 -11.10 35.78
C LYS A 477 -10.92 -11.11 36.94
N ASP A 478 -11.53 -9.97 37.23
CA ASP A 478 -12.51 -9.81 38.31
C ASP A 478 -13.83 -10.55 38.02
N ALA A 479 -14.16 -10.73 36.74
CA ALA A 479 -15.37 -11.45 36.34
C ALA A 479 -15.34 -12.96 36.65
N ASN A 480 -14.17 -13.52 36.98
CA ASN A 480 -13.99 -14.94 37.33
C ASN A 480 -14.66 -15.88 36.30
N ALA A 481 -14.43 -15.64 35.00
CA ALA A 481 -14.98 -16.44 33.93
C ALA A 481 -14.55 -17.91 34.02
N THR A 482 -15.46 -18.81 33.68
CA THR A 482 -15.16 -20.24 33.59
C THR A 482 -15.10 -20.65 32.13
N ILE A 483 -13.98 -21.27 31.69
CA ILE A 483 -13.79 -21.80 30.35
C ILE A 483 -13.54 -23.31 30.44
N ASN A 484 -14.42 -24.11 29.85
CA ASN A 484 -14.32 -25.56 29.77
C ASN A 484 -13.88 -25.99 28.37
N LYS A 485 -12.60 -25.70 28.00
CA LYS A 485 -12.05 -25.93 26.65
C LYS A 485 -12.16 -27.40 26.23
N ASP A 486 -12.05 -28.35 27.16
CA ASP A 486 -12.11 -29.79 26.87
C ASP A 486 -13.45 -30.20 26.19
N ILE A 487 -14.52 -29.45 26.46
CA ILE A 487 -15.83 -29.69 25.81
C ILE A 487 -15.76 -29.56 24.27
N LEU A 488 -14.84 -28.76 23.77
CA LEU A 488 -14.67 -28.55 22.31
C LEU A 488 -14.03 -29.78 21.64
N ASN A 489 -13.28 -30.58 22.37
CA ASN A 489 -12.52 -31.72 21.88
C ASN A 489 -13.25 -33.06 22.04
N ASP A 490 -14.37 -33.06 22.77
CA ASP A 490 -15.22 -34.23 22.95
C ASP A 490 -16.15 -34.39 21.72
#